data_58b13ac0fec23c396c31fb283326d24f
#
_entry.id   58b13ac0fec23c396c31fb283326d24f
#
_cell.length_a   1.000
_cell.length_b   1.000
_cell.length_c   1.000
_cell.angle_alpha   90.00
_cell.angle_beta   90.00
_cell.angle_gamma   90.00
#
_symmetry.space_group_name_H-M   'P 1'
#
loop_
_entity.id
_entity.type
_entity.pdbx_description
1 polymer ?
#
loop_
_entity_poly.entity_id
_entity_poly.type
_entity_poly.pdbx_seq_one_letter_code
_entity_poly.pdbx_strand_id
1 'polypeptide(L)'
;MVYIIKKDGTKEEFDANKIKRAVNKSAGRVMYRFTDDEINFICKYATDRAEAMSRERKGGKIMIQDMHNIVEGALEQVNPAVAKSYRDYRNYKVDFIHMMDEVYTKSQSIRYIGDKSNANTDSALVATKRSLIFNELNKELYRKFFMNRNELQACKDGYIYIHDQSARLDTMNCCLFDVGSVLRGGFEMGNVWYNEPKTLDTAFDVMGDIILSTAAQQYGGFTVPEVDKILSPYAQKSYNKYYEEFLKYSDPSWEGREEKGRVYAWEKVCRDCDQGWQGIEYKLNTVGSSRGDYPFVTVTLGLGTGRFEKMISKSLLKVHMGGQGKAGHKKPVLFPKIVFLYDEEIHGDGKECEDVFETGVACSAKTMYPDWLSMSGQGYISSMYKKYKKVISPMGCRAFLSPWYERGGMEPADENDVPVFVGRFNIGAVSLHLPMILAKARAENTDFYEVLDFYLEMIRGLHKRTYDYLGEMRASTNPLAYCEGGFYGGHLKPSDKIRPLLRPMTASFGITA
;
A
#
# COMPACT_ATOMS: atom_id res chain seq x y z
N MET A 1 49.60 10.25 31.88
CA MET A 1 48.18 9.83 31.90
C MET A 1 47.51 10.37 30.62
N VAL A 2 46.99 9.52 29.78
CA VAL A 2 46.36 9.89 28.50
C VAL A 2 44.85 10.01 28.67
N TYR A 3 44.27 11.09 28.18
CA TYR A 3 42.85 11.34 28.26
C TYR A 3 42.20 11.38 26.88
N ILE A 4 41.06 10.70 26.73
CA ILE A 4 40.27 10.68 25.52
C ILE A 4 39.08 11.63 25.68
N ILE A 5 38.91 12.51 24.70
CA ILE A 5 37.72 13.38 24.59
C ILE A 5 36.71 12.70 23.69
N LYS A 6 35.56 12.39 24.24
CA LYS A 6 34.43 11.82 23.50
C LYS A 6 33.75 12.87 22.63
N LYS A 7 32.83 12.40 21.71
CA LYS A 7 32.07 13.30 20.82
C LYS A 7 31.19 14.32 21.57
N ASP A 8 30.71 13.95 22.76
CA ASP A 8 29.91 14.81 23.67
C ASP A 8 30.77 15.77 24.51
N GLY A 9 32.07 15.79 24.29
CA GLY A 9 33.02 16.62 25.04
C GLY A 9 33.46 16.04 26.39
N THR A 10 32.91 14.89 26.81
CA THR A 10 33.29 14.26 28.07
C THR A 10 34.71 13.73 28.00
N LYS A 11 35.43 13.88 29.14
CA LYS A 11 36.81 13.45 29.29
C LYS A 11 36.86 12.11 30.01
N GLU A 12 37.55 11.13 29.42
CA GLU A 12 37.71 9.79 29.98
C GLU A 12 39.18 9.37 29.95
N GLU A 13 39.64 8.64 30.94
CA GLU A 13 40.97 8.06 30.96
C GLU A 13 41.08 6.93 29.93
N PHE A 14 42.23 6.83 29.27
CA PHE A 14 42.51 5.80 28.29
C PHE A 14 42.50 4.41 28.96
N ASP A 15 41.72 3.48 28.40
CA ASP A 15 41.61 2.09 28.88
C ASP A 15 41.77 1.11 27.69
N ALA A 16 42.92 0.40 27.67
CA ALA A 16 43.22 -0.61 26.66
C ALA A 16 42.22 -1.77 26.62
N ASN A 17 41.53 -2.07 27.73
CA ASN A 17 40.52 -3.12 27.77
C ASN A 17 39.28 -2.75 26.94
N LYS A 18 38.99 -1.46 26.76
CA LYS A 18 37.92 -1.02 25.85
C LYS A 18 38.25 -1.31 24.41
N ILE A 19 39.54 -1.13 24.02
CA ILE A 19 40.03 -1.50 22.71
C ILE A 19 39.91 -3.00 22.48
N LYS A 20 40.41 -3.83 23.43
CA LYS A 20 40.31 -5.29 23.38
C LYS A 20 38.86 -5.75 23.15
N ARG A 21 37.92 -5.17 23.87
CA ARG A 21 36.48 -5.48 23.69
C ARG A 21 35.94 -5.08 22.32
N ALA A 22 36.30 -3.91 21.82
CA ALA A 22 35.83 -3.39 20.54
C ALA A 22 36.35 -4.20 19.35
N VAL A 23 37.64 -4.54 19.35
CA VAL A 23 38.27 -5.31 18.27
C VAL A 23 37.78 -6.76 18.23
N ASN A 24 37.58 -7.40 19.40
CA ASN A 24 37.01 -8.75 19.46
C ASN A 24 35.55 -8.80 18.93
N LYS A 25 34.76 -7.76 19.20
CA LYS A 25 33.41 -7.66 18.59
C LYS A 25 33.45 -7.55 17.06
N SER A 26 34.42 -6.83 16.52
CA SER A 26 34.59 -6.67 15.07
C SER A 26 35.11 -7.94 14.42
N ALA A 27 36.02 -8.65 15.09
CA ALA A 27 36.53 -9.96 14.67
C ALA A 27 35.39 -11.01 14.63
N GLY A 28 34.53 -11.06 15.65
CA GLY A 28 33.40 -11.96 15.70
C GLY A 28 32.40 -11.78 14.53
N ARG A 29 32.27 -10.58 13.98
CA ARG A 29 31.40 -10.32 12.80
C ARG A 29 31.91 -10.94 11.50
N VAL A 30 33.22 -11.13 11.40
CA VAL A 30 33.87 -11.77 10.25
C VAL A 30 34.36 -13.18 10.58
N MET A 31 33.82 -13.77 11.64
CA MET A 31 34.17 -15.11 12.13
C MET A 31 35.68 -15.32 12.36
N TYR A 32 36.38 -14.25 12.74
CA TYR A 32 37.81 -14.28 13.08
C TYR A 32 38.01 -14.31 14.59
N ARG A 33 39.00 -15.04 15.07
CA ARG A 33 39.41 -15.09 16.48
C ARG A 33 40.88 -14.75 16.60
N PHE A 34 41.17 -13.67 17.29
CA PHE A 34 42.56 -13.24 17.55
C PHE A 34 43.27 -14.23 18.49
N THR A 35 44.55 -14.40 18.23
CA THR A 35 45.48 -15.00 19.20
C THR A 35 45.83 -13.97 20.31
N ASP A 36 46.39 -14.45 21.42
CA ASP A 36 46.80 -13.55 22.51
C ASP A 36 47.90 -12.59 22.06
N ASP A 37 48.81 -13.04 21.20
CA ASP A 37 49.90 -12.19 20.65
C ASP A 37 49.34 -11.09 19.75
N GLU A 38 48.37 -11.37 18.90
CA GLU A 38 47.72 -10.37 18.05
C GLU A 38 46.96 -9.31 18.88
N ILE A 39 46.22 -9.73 19.89
CA ILE A 39 45.53 -8.81 20.83
C ILE A 39 46.54 -7.94 21.58
N ASN A 40 47.63 -8.55 22.08
CA ASN A 40 48.67 -7.81 22.79
C ASN A 40 49.35 -6.79 21.87
N PHE A 41 49.62 -7.17 20.63
CA PHE A 41 50.18 -6.25 19.63
C PHE A 41 49.23 -5.05 19.39
N ILE A 42 47.93 -5.30 19.14
CA ILE A 42 46.96 -4.24 18.88
C ILE A 42 46.82 -3.30 20.07
N CYS A 43 46.75 -3.84 21.30
CA CYS A 43 46.65 -3.04 22.51
C CYS A 43 47.93 -2.21 22.74
N LYS A 44 49.09 -2.82 22.56
CA LYS A 44 50.39 -2.13 22.72
C LYS A 44 50.56 -1.02 21.68
N TYR A 45 50.33 -1.32 20.40
CA TYR A 45 50.38 -0.33 19.32
C TYR A 45 49.47 0.87 19.60
N ALA A 46 48.24 0.61 20.04
CA ALA A 46 47.27 1.66 20.33
C ALA A 46 47.70 2.49 21.54
N THR A 47 48.29 1.88 22.58
CA THR A 47 48.84 2.57 23.75
C THR A 47 50.01 3.45 23.40
N ASP A 48 51.00 2.89 22.70
CA ASP A 48 52.23 3.60 22.34
C ASP A 48 51.94 4.82 21.44
N ARG A 49 51.02 4.66 20.47
CA ARG A 49 50.60 5.76 19.58
C ARG A 49 49.75 6.81 20.30
N ALA A 50 48.88 6.41 21.21
CA ALA A 50 48.11 7.33 22.02
C ALA A 50 49.03 8.15 22.95
N GLU A 51 50.01 7.52 23.57
CA GLU A 51 50.98 8.23 24.39
C GLU A 51 51.84 9.21 23.58
N ALA A 52 52.33 8.81 22.42
CA ALA A 52 53.11 9.69 21.52
C ALA A 52 52.27 10.90 21.11
N MET A 53 51.04 10.70 20.64
CA MET A 53 50.13 11.78 20.23
C MET A 53 49.75 12.69 21.41
N SER A 54 49.61 12.13 22.62
CA SER A 54 49.32 12.91 23.84
C SER A 54 50.50 13.84 24.22
N ARG A 55 51.75 13.42 23.96
CA ARG A 55 52.95 14.26 24.22
C ARG A 55 53.08 15.40 23.22
N GLU A 56 52.68 15.18 21.97
CA GLU A 56 52.76 16.18 20.89
C GLU A 56 51.69 17.27 20.99
N ARG A 57 50.52 16.96 21.60
CA ARG A 57 49.41 17.88 21.69
C ARG A 57 49.39 18.71 22.98
N LYS A 58 49.22 20.03 22.86
CA LYS A 58 49.02 20.91 24.01
C LYS A 58 47.84 20.44 24.87
N GLY A 59 48.14 20.08 26.13
CA GLY A 59 47.09 19.61 27.08
C GLY A 59 46.85 18.11 27.11
N GLY A 60 47.63 17.28 26.38
CA GLY A 60 47.59 15.82 26.49
C GLY A 60 46.26 15.14 26.13
N LYS A 61 45.39 15.80 25.36
CA LYS A 61 44.07 15.34 25.02
C LYS A 61 44.02 14.72 23.63
N ILE A 62 43.46 13.54 23.50
CA ILE A 62 43.26 12.83 22.24
C ILE A 62 41.75 12.76 21.95
N MET A 63 41.35 13.10 20.74
CA MET A 63 39.96 12.95 20.34
C MET A 63 39.64 11.48 20.08
N ILE A 64 38.41 11.06 20.38
CA ILE A 64 37.96 9.68 20.14
C ILE A 64 38.14 9.25 18.68
N GLN A 65 38.11 10.21 17.74
CA GLN A 65 38.33 9.92 16.32
C GLN A 65 39.79 9.51 16.05
N ASP A 66 40.75 10.15 16.70
CA ASP A 66 42.16 9.76 16.59
C ASP A 66 42.39 8.35 17.11
N MET A 67 41.74 8.01 18.25
CA MET A 67 41.79 6.64 18.78
C MET A 67 41.23 5.61 17.81
N HIS A 68 40.13 5.91 17.15
CA HIS A 68 39.57 5.01 16.13
C HIS A 68 40.55 4.80 14.97
N ASN A 69 41.23 5.85 14.50
CA ASN A 69 42.20 5.75 13.42
C ASN A 69 43.45 4.96 13.85
N ILE A 70 43.90 5.13 15.09
CA ILE A 70 45.02 4.35 15.65
C ILE A 70 44.68 2.87 15.72
N VAL A 71 43.49 2.52 16.26
CA VAL A 71 43.05 1.13 16.37
C VAL A 71 42.86 0.50 14.99
N GLU A 72 42.29 1.24 14.04
CA GLU A 72 42.12 0.79 12.65
C GLU A 72 43.50 0.50 12.00
N GLY A 73 44.47 1.37 12.17
CA GLY A 73 45.86 1.16 11.69
C GLY A 73 46.55 -0.05 12.30
N ALA A 74 46.27 -0.38 13.57
CA ALA A 74 46.77 -1.61 14.19
C ALA A 74 46.07 -2.87 13.57
N LEU A 75 44.76 -2.79 13.36
CA LEU A 75 43.98 -3.90 12.77
C LEU A 75 44.35 -4.17 11.31
N GLU A 76 44.66 -3.14 10.52
CA GLU A 76 45.12 -3.31 9.12
C GLU A 76 46.43 -4.12 9.05
N GLN A 77 47.32 -3.99 10.05
CA GLN A 77 48.55 -4.75 10.10
C GLN A 77 48.36 -6.20 10.53
N VAL A 78 47.30 -6.51 11.28
CA VAL A 78 47.02 -7.85 11.79
C VAL A 78 46.01 -8.60 10.88
N ASN A 79 44.89 -8.00 10.57
CA ASN A 79 43.86 -8.58 9.71
C ASN A 79 43.02 -7.48 9.05
N PRO A 80 43.23 -7.23 7.74
CA PRO A 80 42.46 -6.22 6.98
C PRO A 80 40.96 -6.44 6.96
N ALA A 81 40.47 -7.70 7.02
CA ALA A 81 39.04 -7.99 7.04
C ALA A 81 38.42 -7.53 8.37
N VAL A 82 39.12 -7.70 9.50
CA VAL A 82 38.66 -7.20 10.81
C VAL A 82 38.75 -5.67 10.85
N ALA A 83 39.80 -5.07 10.26
CA ALA A 83 39.91 -3.62 10.15
C ALA A 83 38.74 -3.02 9.37
N LYS A 84 38.38 -3.62 8.26
CA LYS A 84 37.20 -3.26 7.48
C LYS A 84 35.93 -3.37 8.31
N SER A 85 35.70 -4.50 9.00
CA SER A 85 34.55 -4.70 9.89
C SER A 85 34.48 -3.66 11.01
N TYR A 86 35.62 -3.25 11.58
CA TYR A 86 35.71 -2.22 12.60
C TYR A 86 35.33 -0.84 12.04
N ARG A 87 35.85 -0.48 10.86
CA ARG A 87 35.54 0.75 10.12
C ARG A 87 34.06 0.82 9.73
N ASP A 88 33.53 -0.25 9.15
CA ASP A 88 32.16 -0.32 8.70
C ASP A 88 31.17 -0.15 9.87
N TYR A 89 31.44 -0.75 11.02
CA TYR A 89 30.62 -0.57 12.21
C TYR A 89 30.69 0.86 12.78
N ARG A 90 31.86 1.46 12.78
CA ARG A 90 32.02 2.86 13.19
C ARG A 90 31.24 3.80 12.28
N ASN A 91 31.35 3.63 10.98
CA ASN A 91 30.64 4.42 9.97
C ASN A 91 29.14 4.20 10.08
N TYR A 92 28.69 2.95 10.21
CA TYR A 92 27.30 2.61 10.45
C TYR A 92 26.71 3.37 11.66
N LYS A 93 27.45 3.45 12.76
CA LYS A 93 26.99 4.17 13.95
C LYS A 93 26.88 5.69 13.70
N VAL A 94 27.79 6.28 12.96
CA VAL A 94 27.72 7.69 12.57
C VAL A 94 26.54 7.92 11.64
N ASP A 95 26.40 7.11 10.62
CA ASP A 95 25.29 7.19 9.66
C ASP A 95 23.93 6.99 10.34
N PHE A 96 23.85 6.09 11.34
CA PHE A 96 22.64 5.87 12.11
C PHE A 96 22.25 7.11 12.93
N ILE A 97 23.23 7.77 13.56
CA ILE A 97 22.98 9.00 14.32
C ILE A 97 22.47 10.10 13.37
N HIS A 98 23.12 10.30 12.21
CA HIS A 98 22.64 11.27 11.22
C HIS A 98 21.22 10.97 10.74
N MET A 99 20.91 9.70 10.46
CA MET A 99 19.57 9.28 10.09
C MET A 99 18.54 9.65 11.19
N MET A 100 18.87 9.41 12.45
CA MET A 100 17.97 9.74 13.57
C MET A 100 17.83 11.25 13.77
N ASP A 101 18.86 12.03 13.53
CA ASP A 101 18.80 13.49 13.58
C ASP A 101 17.90 14.05 12.46
N GLU A 102 17.97 13.48 11.26
CA GLU A 102 17.07 13.83 10.15
C GLU A 102 15.60 13.50 10.50
N VAL A 103 15.35 12.29 11.01
CA VAL A 103 14.00 11.87 11.45
C VAL A 103 13.49 12.80 12.56
N TYR A 104 14.33 13.15 13.54
CA TYR A 104 13.96 14.07 14.60
C TYR A 104 13.59 15.45 14.05
N THR A 105 14.43 16.03 13.18
CA THR A 105 14.20 17.35 12.59
C THR A 105 12.88 17.39 11.80
N LYS A 106 12.64 16.39 10.94
CA LYS A 106 11.39 16.26 10.19
C LYS A 106 10.19 16.05 11.11
N SER A 107 10.35 15.27 12.19
CA SER A 107 9.27 15.04 13.16
C SER A 107 8.85 16.31 13.88
N GLN A 108 9.78 17.23 14.16
CA GLN A 108 9.45 18.54 14.74
C GLN A 108 8.60 19.36 13.75
N SER A 109 8.99 19.42 12.49
CA SER A 109 8.21 20.12 11.45
C SER A 109 6.78 19.56 11.34
N ILE A 110 6.62 18.24 11.33
CA ILE A 110 5.32 17.57 11.26
C ILE A 110 4.43 17.90 12.46
N ARG A 111 5.01 17.99 13.68
CA ARG A 111 4.25 18.31 14.90
C ARG A 111 3.54 19.66 14.84
N TYR A 112 4.13 20.62 14.13
CA TYR A 112 3.63 21.99 14.03
C TYR A 112 2.77 22.26 12.78
N ILE A 113 2.46 21.25 11.96
CA ILE A 113 1.51 21.41 10.85
C ILE A 113 0.13 21.76 11.41
N GLY A 114 -0.42 22.91 10.99
CA GLY A 114 -1.75 23.38 11.38
C GLY A 114 -2.81 23.20 10.30
N ASP A 115 -2.39 23.03 9.03
CA ASP A 115 -3.28 23.02 7.89
C ASP A 115 -3.36 21.62 7.25
N LYS A 116 -4.48 21.37 6.57
CA LYS A 116 -4.65 20.18 5.74
C LYS A 116 -3.78 20.30 4.50
N SER A 117 -2.73 19.48 4.42
CA SER A 117 -1.73 19.54 3.35
C SER A 117 -2.03 18.63 2.15
N ASN A 118 -2.96 17.70 2.30
CA ASN A 118 -3.25 16.70 1.27
C ASN A 118 -4.74 16.32 1.29
N ALA A 119 -5.33 16.08 0.12
CA ALA A 119 -6.72 15.67 -0.02
C ALA A 119 -7.04 14.32 0.64
N ASN A 120 -6.05 13.40 0.67
CA ASN A 120 -6.19 12.06 1.24
C ASN A 120 -5.89 11.99 2.75
N THR A 121 -5.39 13.06 3.37
CA THR A 121 -5.03 13.11 4.78
C THR A 121 -5.43 14.44 5.40
N ASP A 122 -5.66 14.46 6.70
CA ASP A 122 -5.81 15.68 7.47
C ASP A 122 -4.61 15.85 8.39
N SER A 123 -3.62 16.59 7.93
CA SER A 123 -2.32 16.77 8.61
C SER A 123 -2.42 17.46 9.98
N ALA A 124 -3.55 18.09 10.28
CA ALA A 124 -3.80 18.70 11.58
C ALA A 124 -4.09 17.65 12.68
N LEU A 125 -4.63 16.48 12.30
CA LEU A 125 -5.04 15.45 13.25
C LEU A 125 -3.85 14.73 13.88
N VAL A 126 -3.99 14.35 15.15
CA VAL A 126 -2.94 13.63 15.90
C VAL A 126 -2.60 12.27 15.26
N ALA A 127 -3.62 11.51 14.81
CA ALA A 127 -3.42 10.23 14.13
C ALA A 127 -2.56 10.40 12.87
N THR A 128 -2.87 11.40 12.04
CA THR A 128 -2.11 11.71 10.84
C THR A 128 -0.66 12.11 11.14
N LYS A 129 -0.46 12.97 12.14
CA LYS A 129 0.89 13.38 12.57
C LYS A 129 1.74 12.19 13.04
N ARG A 130 1.16 11.26 13.80
CA ARG A 130 1.85 10.02 14.20
C ARG A 130 2.26 9.19 12.99
N SER A 131 1.36 9.00 12.04
CA SER A 131 1.61 8.25 10.82
C SER A 131 2.70 8.90 9.97
N LEU A 132 2.67 10.21 9.80
CA LEU A 132 3.70 10.95 9.05
C LEU A 132 5.09 10.81 9.67
N ILE A 133 5.21 10.88 11.01
CA ILE A 133 6.48 10.68 11.72
C ILE A 133 6.98 9.24 11.54
N PHE A 134 6.09 8.25 11.67
CA PHE A 134 6.43 6.85 11.44
C PHE A 134 6.87 6.59 10.01
N ASN A 135 6.21 7.21 9.03
CA ASN A 135 6.58 7.10 7.63
C ASN A 135 7.99 7.66 7.34
N GLU A 136 8.38 8.77 7.96
CA GLU A 136 9.75 9.28 7.80
C GLU A 136 10.79 8.31 8.38
N LEU A 137 10.52 7.70 9.54
CA LEU A 137 11.40 6.68 10.10
C LEU A 137 11.52 5.46 9.17
N ASN A 138 10.39 4.91 8.73
CA ASN A 138 10.38 3.74 7.83
C ASN A 138 11.08 4.02 6.49
N LYS A 139 10.91 5.21 5.94
CA LYS A 139 11.60 5.64 4.71
C LYS A 139 13.12 5.62 4.87
N GLU A 140 13.64 6.12 5.98
CA GLU A 140 15.08 6.09 6.24
C GLU A 140 15.57 4.64 6.51
N LEU A 141 14.79 3.81 7.20
CA LEU A 141 15.10 2.38 7.38
C LEU A 141 15.14 1.65 6.02
N TYR A 142 14.16 1.90 5.15
CA TYR A 142 14.13 1.34 3.80
C TYR A 142 15.38 1.71 3.00
N ARG A 143 15.74 2.99 2.99
CA ARG A 143 16.93 3.50 2.30
C ARG A 143 18.22 2.90 2.84
N LYS A 144 18.33 2.74 4.15
CA LYS A 144 19.54 2.25 4.80
C LYS A 144 19.76 0.75 4.70
N PHE A 145 18.67 -0.05 4.80
CA PHE A 145 18.78 -1.50 4.95
C PHE A 145 18.34 -2.30 3.72
N PHE A 146 17.50 -1.73 2.87
CA PHE A 146 16.97 -2.41 1.69
C PHE A 146 17.55 -1.96 0.37
N MET A 147 17.93 -0.68 0.27
CA MET A 147 18.52 -0.15 -0.95
C MET A 147 20.04 -0.33 -0.93
N ASN A 148 20.60 -0.71 -2.07
CA ASN A 148 22.04 -0.63 -2.28
C ASN A 148 22.46 0.79 -2.68
N ARG A 149 23.78 1.03 -2.73
CA ARG A 149 24.34 2.36 -3.04
C ARG A 149 23.91 2.88 -4.42
N ASN A 150 23.89 2.02 -5.43
CA ASN A 150 23.55 2.41 -6.79
C ASN A 150 22.05 2.78 -6.91
N GLU A 151 21.17 2.03 -6.27
CA GLU A 151 19.74 2.31 -6.22
C GLU A 151 19.45 3.64 -5.50
N LEU A 152 20.12 3.86 -4.36
CA LEU A 152 19.99 5.11 -3.63
C LEU A 152 20.47 6.30 -4.47
N GLN A 153 21.60 6.14 -5.20
CA GLN A 153 22.11 7.16 -6.09
C GLN A 153 21.18 7.41 -7.26
N ALA A 154 20.66 6.37 -7.91
CA ALA A 154 19.70 6.48 -9.01
C ALA A 154 18.43 7.21 -8.60
N CYS A 155 17.96 7.02 -7.35
CA CYS A 155 16.82 7.78 -6.81
C CYS A 155 17.20 9.25 -6.55
N LYS A 156 18.40 9.54 -6.02
CA LYS A 156 18.87 10.91 -5.77
C LYS A 156 19.04 11.70 -7.07
N ASP A 157 19.58 11.05 -8.07
CA ASP A 157 19.81 11.63 -9.40
C ASP A 157 18.51 11.77 -10.20
N GLY A 158 17.41 11.10 -9.79
CA GLY A 158 16.10 11.20 -10.40
C GLY A 158 15.87 10.27 -11.60
N TYR A 159 16.72 9.26 -11.83
CA TYR A 159 16.51 8.26 -12.89
C TYR A 159 15.37 7.30 -12.57
N ILE A 160 15.22 6.95 -11.30
CA ILE A 160 14.12 6.13 -10.79
C ILE A 160 13.44 6.82 -9.61
N TYR A 161 12.13 6.55 -9.45
CA TYR A 161 11.36 6.96 -8.29
C TYR A 161 10.65 5.73 -7.69
N ILE A 162 10.99 5.41 -6.46
CA ILE A 162 10.35 4.31 -5.71
C ILE A 162 9.16 4.89 -4.96
N HIS A 163 7.95 4.51 -5.36
CA HIS A 163 6.73 4.93 -4.69
C HIS A 163 6.63 4.33 -3.28
N ASP A 164 6.13 5.13 -2.36
CA ASP A 164 5.75 4.71 -1.00
C ASP A 164 6.86 3.97 -0.23
N GLN A 165 8.09 4.47 -0.28
CA GLN A 165 9.26 3.87 0.39
C GLN A 165 9.02 3.56 1.86
N SER A 166 8.19 4.36 2.54
CA SER A 166 7.86 4.19 3.95
C SER A 166 7.01 2.96 4.28
N ALA A 167 6.32 2.39 3.28
CA ALA A 167 5.35 1.32 3.50
C ALA A 167 5.68 0.01 2.77
N ARG A 168 6.66 0.02 1.86
CA ARG A 168 6.97 -1.14 0.99
C ARG A 168 7.40 -2.41 1.72
N LEU A 169 7.84 -2.30 2.97
CA LEU A 169 8.26 -3.44 3.78
C LEU A 169 7.17 -3.96 4.69
N ASP A 170 6.11 -3.19 4.88
CA ASP A 170 5.09 -3.53 5.86
C ASP A 170 3.95 -4.33 5.24
N THR A 171 3.59 -4.01 3.97
CA THR A 171 2.42 -4.60 3.32
C THR A 171 2.41 -4.36 1.81
N MET A 172 1.33 -4.80 1.16
CA MET A 172 1.05 -4.58 -0.26
C MET A 172 0.62 -3.14 -0.58
N ASN A 173 0.63 -2.80 -1.87
CA ASN A 173 0.18 -1.52 -2.39
C ASN A 173 -1.34 -1.53 -2.65
N CYS A 174 -1.77 -1.56 -3.91
CA CYS A 174 -3.18 -1.52 -4.31
C CYS A 174 -3.76 -2.91 -4.51
N CYS A 175 -5.07 -3.06 -4.36
CA CYS A 175 -5.75 -4.34 -4.56
C CYS A 175 -7.08 -4.22 -5.31
N LEU A 176 -7.49 -5.35 -5.88
CA LEU A 176 -8.85 -5.66 -6.31
C LEU A 176 -9.42 -6.66 -5.29
N PHE A 177 -10.19 -6.20 -4.34
CA PHE A 177 -10.63 -7.02 -3.21
C PHE A 177 -11.97 -7.68 -3.49
N ASP A 178 -12.07 -8.98 -3.24
CA ASP A 178 -13.32 -9.74 -3.38
C ASP A 178 -14.20 -9.62 -2.14
N VAL A 179 -14.91 -8.47 -2.04
CA VAL A 179 -15.87 -8.23 -0.96
C VAL A 179 -17.01 -9.25 -1.01
N GLY A 180 -17.41 -9.65 -2.22
CA GLY A 180 -18.51 -10.61 -2.39
C GLY A 180 -18.20 -12.00 -1.82
N SER A 181 -16.95 -12.46 -1.94
CA SER A 181 -16.52 -13.72 -1.33
C SER A 181 -16.49 -13.64 0.19
N VAL A 182 -16.01 -12.54 0.75
CA VAL A 182 -15.95 -12.35 2.21
C VAL A 182 -17.35 -12.25 2.83
N LEU A 183 -18.30 -11.55 2.18
CA LEU A 183 -19.65 -11.40 2.70
C LEU A 183 -20.43 -12.72 2.75
N ARG A 184 -20.20 -13.60 1.77
CA ARG A 184 -20.94 -14.87 1.64
C ARG A 184 -20.54 -15.87 2.73
N GLY A 185 -21.54 -16.38 3.45
CA GLY A 185 -21.35 -17.37 4.51
C GLY A 185 -20.89 -16.80 5.85
N GLY A 186 -20.53 -15.53 5.90
CA GLY A 186 -19.95 -14.88 7.07
C GLY A 186 -18.44 -15.07 7.17
N PHE A 187 -17.80 -14.37 8.12
CA PHE A 187 -16.34 -14.34 8.29
C PHE A 187 -15.95 -13.92 9.72
N GLU A 188 -14.72 -14.19 10.10
CA GLU A 188 -14.15 -13.71 11.36
C GLU A 188 -13.37 -12.40 11.15
N MET A 189 -13.63 -11.40 12.00
CA MET A 189 -12.87 -10.15 12.00
C MET A 189 -12.63 -9.70 13.44
N GLY A 190 -11.36 -9.58 13.80
CA GLY A 190 -10.95 -9.30 15.17
C GLY A 190 -11.32 -10.46 16.11
N ASN A 191 -12.19 -10.22 17.08
CA ASN A 191 -12.67 -11.22 18.04
C ASN A 191 -14.15 -11.58 17.82
N VAL A 192 -14.71 -11.25 16.66
CA VAL A 192 -16.15 -11.36 16.38
C VAL A 192 -16.39 -12.07 15.07
N TRP A 193 -17.37 -13.00 15.09
CA TRP A 193 -17.92 -13.59 13.87
C TRP A 193 -19.00 -12.66 13.28
N TYR A 194 -18.82 -12.28 12.03
CA TYR A 194 -19.80 -11.53 11.23
C TYR A 194 -20.65 -12.52 10.43
N ASN A 195 -21.95 -12.58 10.71
CA ASN A 195 -22.86 -13.38 9.90
C ASN A 195 -23.07 -12.72 8.54
N GLU A 196 -23.36 -13.55 7.52
CA GLU A 196 -23.79 -13.03 6.20
C GLU A 196 -24.97 -12.08 6.36
N PRO A 197 -24.94 -10.88 5.77
CA PRO A 197 -26.04 -9.92 5.83
C PRO A 197 -27.35 -10.48 5.28
N LYS A 198 -28.46 -10.17 5.96
CA LYS A 198 -29.81 -10.56 5.53
C LYS A 198 -30.58 -9.43 4.86
N THR A 199 -30.06 -8.20 4.91
CA THR A 199 -30.67 -6.99 4.37
C THR A 199 -29.61 -6.10 3.74
N LEU A 200 -30.04 -5.17 2.87
CA LEU A 200 -29.16 -4.26 2.15
C LEU A 200 -28.45 -3.27 3.06
N ASP A 201 -29.15 -2.71 4.04
CA ASP A 201 -28.59 -1.80 5.04
C ASP A 201 -27.44 -2.45 5.83
N THR A 202 -27.67 -3.66 6.33
CA THR A 202 -26.61 -4.45 7.00
C THR A 202 -25.47 -4.79 6.05
N ALA A 203 -25.75 -5.08 4.78
CA ALA A 203 -24.70 -5.35 3.80
C ALA A 203 -23.81 -4.12 3.56
N PHE A 204 -24.35 -2.92 3.52
CA PHE A 204 -23.59 -1.68 3.47
C PHE A 204 -22.72 -1.46 4.70
N ASP A 205 -23.26 -1.69 5.90
CA ASP A 205 -22.51 -1.53 7.14
C ASP A 205 -21.33 -2.49 7.21
N VAL A 206 -21.56 -3.79 6.97
CA VAL A 206 -20.53 -4.82 6.99
C VAL A 206 -19.50 -4.60 5.88
N MET A 207 -19.92 -4.20 4.66
CA MET A 207 -19.01 -3.81 3.59
C MET A 207 -18.10 -2.65 4.01
N GLY A 208 -18.67 -1.65 4.69
CA GLY A 208 -17.91 -0.54 5.24
C GLY A 208 -16.85 -0.98 6.24
N ASP A 209 -17.18 -1.91 7.12
CA ASP A 209 -16.26 -2.46 8.12
C ASP A 209 -15.14 -3.29 7.47
N ILE A 210 -15.46 -4.11 6.46
CA ILE A 210 -14.48 -4.85 5.65
C ILE A 210 -13.50 -3.88 5.01
N ILE A 211 -14.01 -2.84 4.34
CA ILE A 211 -13.18 -1.83 3.65
C ILE A 211 -12.25 -1.13 4.65
N LEU A 212 -12.79 -0.62 5.76
CA LEU A 212 -12.00 0.12 6.76
C LEU A 212 -10.93 -0.76 7.39
N SER A 213 -11.28 -1.99 7.77
CA SER A 213 -10.34 -2.93 8.37
C SER A 213 -9.22 -3.33 7.41
N THR A 214 -9.57 -3.71 6.18
CA THR A 214 -8.58 -4.17 5.19
C THR A 214 -7.73 -3.02 4.65
N ALA A 215 -8.33 -1.88 4.32
CA ALA A 215 -7.60 -0.71 3.83
C ALA A 215 -6.61 -0.17 4.86
N ALA A 216 -6.87 -0.36 6.17
CA ALA A 216 -5.91 -0.01 7.22
C ALA A 216 -4.64 -0.90 7.21
N GLN A 217 -4.68 -2.07 6.56
CA GLN A 217 -3.56 -3.01 6.47
C GLN A 217 -2.78 -2.91 5.14
N GLN A 218 -3.08 -1.94 4.29
CA GLN A 218 -2.38 -1.68 3.03
C GLN A 218 -2.08 -0.19 2.87
N TYR A 219 -1.19 0.20 1.95
CA TYR A 219 -0.83 1.61 1.76
C TYR A 219 -1.34 2.22 0.46
N GLY A 220 -1.84 1.42 -0.49
CA GLY A 220 -2.38 1.89 -1.76
C GLY A 220 -3.90 1.84 -1.82
N GLY A 221 -4.44 1.93 -3.03
CA GLY A 221 -5.87 1.96 -3.27
C GLY A 221 -6.56 0.61 -3.06
N PHE A 222 -7.74 0.66 -2.49
CA PHE A 222 -8.63 -0.47 -2.29
C PHE A 222 -9.77 -0.39 -3.31
N THR A 223 -9.88 -1.38 -4.21
CA THR A 223 -10.94 -1.39 -5.23
C THR A 223 -11.94 -2.51 -4.93
N VAL A 224 -13.22 -2.15 -4.92
CA VAL A 224 -14.37 -3.08 -4.91
C VAL A 224 -14.91 -3.18 -6.35
N PRO A 225 -14.61 -4.27 -7.07
CA PRO A 225 -15.09 -4.46 -8.43
C PRO A 225 -16.61 -4.74 -8.47
N GLU A 226 -17.30 -4.17 -9.46
CA GLU A 226 -18.71 -4.48 -9.78
C GLU A 226 -19.65 -4.49 -8.54
N VAL A 227 -19.57 -3.40 -7.76
CA VAL A 227 -20.28 -3.28 -6.47
C VAL A 227 -21.80 -3.41 -6.59
N ASP A 228 -22.38 -3.03 -7.72
CA ASP A 228 -23.78 -3.20 -8.06
C ASP A 228 -24.20 -4.68 -8.04
N LYS A 229 -23.37 -5.56 -8.62
CA LYS A 229 -23.61 -7.02 -8.62
C LYS A 229 -23.42 -7.63 -7.22
N ILE A 230 -22.42 -7.13 -6.46
CA ILE A 230 -22.17 -7.61 -5.08
C ILE A 230 -23.35 -7.33 -4.16
N LEU A 231 -23.93 -6.13 -4.24
CA LEU A 231 -25.03 -5.70 -3.36
C LEU A 231 -26.42 -6.14 -3.84
N SER A 232 -26.61 -6.49 -5.11
CA SER A 232 -27.89 -6.88 -5.70
C SER A 232 -28.62 -8.02 -4.96
N PRO A 233 -27.95 -9.11 -4.51
CA PRO A 233 -28.63 -10.16 -3.75
C PRO A 233 -29.21 -9.68 -2.42
N TYR A 234 -28.54 -8.75 -1.76
CA TYR A 234 -28.99 -8.17 -0.47
C TYR A 234 -30.16 -7.18 -0.68
N ALA A 235 -30.16 -6.46 -1.80
CA ALA A 235 -31.30 -5.64 -2.21
C ALA A 235 -32.53 -6.51 -2.46
N GLN A 236 -32.37 -7.65 -3.13
CA GLN A 236 -33.45 -8.61 -3.33
C GLN A 236 -33.99 -9.18 -1.99
N LYS A 237 -33.09 -9.53 -1.05
CA LYS A 237 -33.49 -10.00 0.29
C LYS A 237 -34.30 -8.94 1.03
N SER A 238 -33.83 -7.66 1.02
CA SER A 238 -34.56 -6.53 1.61
C SER A 238 -35.93 -6.31 0.96
N TYR A 239 -35.99 -6.36 -0.37
CA TYR A 239 -37.25 -6.22 -1.10
C TYR A 239 -38.29 -7.30 -0.68
N ASN A 240 -37.87 -8.55 -0.63
CA ASN A 240 -38.73 -9.65 -0.22
C ASN A 240 -39.24 -9.47 1.21
N LYS A 241 -38.33 -9.10 2.14
CA LYS A 241 -38.67 -8.79 3.53
C LYS A 241 -39.77 -7.70 3.62
N TYR A 242 -39.58 -6.56 2.94
CA TYR A 242 -40.54 -5.47 2.98
C TYR A 242 -41.88 -5.82 2.32
N TYR A 243 -41.86 -6.60 1.26
CA TYR A 243 -43.07 -7.09 0.61
C TYR A 243 -43.86 -8.01 1.53
N GLU A 244 -43.21 -8.99 2.16
CA GLU A 244 -43.82 -9.91 3.12
C GLU A 244 -44.37 -9.15 4.35
N GLU A 245 -43.60 -8.18 4.86
CA GLU A 245 -44.01 -7.33 5.97
C GLU A 245 -45.26 -6.52 5.62
N PHE A 246 -45.32 -5.90 4.44
CA PHE A 246 -46.50 -5.20 3.98
C PHE A 246 -47.72 -6.13 3.90
N LEU A 247 -47.58 -7.29 3.30
CA LEU A 247 -48.68 -8.27 3.22
C LEU A 247 -49.11 -8.77 4.60
N LYS A 248 -48.22 -8.88 5.57
CA LYS A 248 -48.55 -9.33 6.91
C LYS A 248 -49.41 -8.30 7.69
N TYR A 249 -49.12 -7.01 7.51
CA TYR A 249 -49.78 -5.96 8.30
C TYR A 249 -50.86 -5.17 7.54
N SER A 250 -51.01 -5.37 6.24
CA SER A 250 -52.09 -4.74 5.45
C SER A 250 -53.37 -5.58 5.48
N ASP A 251 -54.49 -4.90 5.35
CA ASP A 251 -55.83 -5.56 5.29
C ASP A 251 -55.89 -6.49 4.06
N PRO A 252 -56.22 -7.77 4.26
CA PRO A 252 -56.37 -8.73 3.16
C PRO A 252 -57.43 -8.35 2.12
N SER A 253 -58.42 -7.54 2.49
CA SER A 253 -59.49 -7.10 1.59
C SER A 253 -59.10 -5.92 0.69
N TRP A 254 -57.91 -5.33 0.85
CA TRP A 254 -57.53 -4.19 0.02
C TRP A 254 -57.39 -4.57 -1.46
N GLU A 255 -58.09 -3.85 -2.31
CA GLU A 255 -57.96 -3.98 -3.75
C GLU A 255 -56.53 -3.58 -4.18
N GLY A 256 -55.93 -4.41 -5.01
CA GLY A 256 -54.54 -4.20 -5.48
C GLY A 256 -53.47 -4.32 -4.39
N ARG A 257 -53.77 -5.03 -3.29
CA ARG A 257 -52.88 -5.19 -2.12
C ARG A 257 -51.46 -5.64 -2.50
N GLU A 258 -51.33 -6.62 -3.38
CA GLU A 258 -50.04 -7.12 -3.82
C GLU A 258 -49.25 -6.06 -4.59
N GLU A 259 -49.92 -5.31 -5.48
CA GLU A 259 -49.23 -4.24 -6.23
C GLU A 259 -48.79 -3.09 -5.31
N LYS A 260 -49.64 -2.68 -4.37
CA LYS A 260 -49.26 -1.72 -3.32
C LYS A 260 -48.09 -2.22 -2.49
N GLY A 261 -48.06 -3.53 -2.19
CA GLY A 261 -46.95 -4.17 -1.51
C GLY A 261 -45.63 -4.12 -2.30
N ARG A 262 -45.71 -4.34 -3.63
CA ARG A 262 -44.55 -4.23 -4.53
C ARG A 262 -44.01 -2.81 -4.59
N VAL A 263 -44.86 -1.83 -4.69
CA VAL A 263 -44.49 -0.40 -4.68
C VAL A 263 -43.83 -0.03 -3.34
N TYR A 264 -44.50 -0.39 -2.24
CA TYR A 264 -43.97 -0.15 -0.89
C TYR A 264 -42.55 -0.74 -0.69
N ALA A 265 -42.40 -2.02 -1.05
CA ALA A 265 -41.11 -2.70 -0.91
C ALA A 265 -40.04 -2.05 -1.79
N TRP A 266 -40.36 -1.63 -3.00
CA TRP A 266 -39.42 -0.95 -3.90
C TRP A 266 -38.97 0.40 -3.35
N GLU A 267 -39.90 1.24 -2.89
CA GLU A 267 -39.58 2.53 -2.28
C GLU A 267 -38.66 2.39 -1.06
N LYS A 268 -38.95 1.37 -0.22
CA LYS A 268 -38.13 1.08 0.96
C LYS A 268 -36.69 0.69 0.60
N VAL A 269 -36.53 -0.23 -0.35
CA VAL A 269 -35.19 -0.68 -0.79
C VAL A 269 -34.42 0.45 -1.46
N CYS A 270 -35.05 1.27 -2.28
CA CYS A 270 -34.42 2.46 -2.86
C CYS A 270 -33.91 3.41 -1.77
N ARG A 271 -34.74 3.67 -0.75
CA ARG A 271 -34.33 4.50 0.38
C ARG A 271 -33.15 3.91 1.18
N ASP A 272 -33.19 2.61 1.46
CA ASP A 272 -32.09 1.91 2.14
C ASP A 272 -30.80 2.00 1.33
N CYS A 273 -30.90 1.90 0.01
CA CYS A 273 -29.74 2.04 -0.89
C CYS A 273 -29.14 3.45 -0.85
N ASP A 274 -29.98 4.49 -0.93
CA ASP A 274 -29.51 5.89 -0.85
C ASP A 274 -28.86 6.18 0.51
N GLN A 275 -29.45 5.70 1.62
CA GLN A 275 -28.89 5.85 2.96
C GLN A 275 -27.60 5.04 3.14
N GLY A 276 -27.54 3.84 2.58
CA GLY A 276 -26.35 3.00 2.58
C GLY A 276 -25.16 3.68 1.89
N TRP A 277 -25.37 4.22 0.69
CA TRP A 277 -24.31 4.97 -0.02
C TRP A 277 -23.89 6.22 0.72
N GLN A 278 -24.82 6.97 1.29
CA GLN A 278 -24.51 8.12 2.13
C GLN A 278 -23.65 7.71 3.32
N GLY A 279 -23.98 6.60 3.98
CA GLY A 279 -23.19 6.04 5.09
C GLY A 279 -21.77 5.64 4.68
N ILE A 280 -21.61 5.01 3.52
CA ILE A 280 -20.30 4.68 2.94
C ILE A 280 -19.49 5.95 2.66
N GLU A 281 -20.09 6.96 2.01
CA GLU A 281 -19.40 8.23 1.76
C GLU A 281 -18.91 8.90 3.06
N TYR A 282 -19.69 8.85 4.14
CA TYR A 282 -19.25 9.37 5.45
C TYR A 282 -18.05 8.59 5.99
N LYS A 283 -18.10 7.24 5.99
CA LYS A 283 -17.03 6.38 6.46
C LYS A 283 -15.72 6.61 5.69
N LEU A 284 -15.81 6.77 4.36
CA LEU A 284 -14.63 6.92 3.50
C LEU A 284 -14.01 8.32 3.48
N ASN A 285 -14.75 9.35 3.90
CA ASN A 285 -14.25 10.73 3.94
C ASN A 285 -13.98 11.24 5.38
N THR A 286 -13.72 10.29 6.28
CA THR A 286 -13.37 10.56 7.67
C THR A 286 -12.13 9.77 8.04
N VAL A 287 -11.22 10.35 8.82
CA VAL A 287 -10.10 9.62 9.42
C VAL A 287 -10.65 8.75 10.55
N GLY A 288 -11.00 7.51 10.18
CA GLY A 288 -11.63 6.55 11.09
C GLY A 288 -10.67 5.63 11.83
N SER A 289 -9.36 5.68 11.55
CA SER A 289 -8.36 4.79 12.13
C SER A 289 -7.13 5.55 12.65
N SER A 290 -6.32 4.86 13.47
CA SER A 290 -5.04 5.38 13.96
C SER A 290 -3.98 5.53 12.85
N ARG A 291 -4.24 5.00 11.66
CA ARG A 291 -3.40 5.19 10.48
C ARG A 291 -3.34 6.65 10.02
N GLY A 292 -4.41 7.41 10.27
CA GLY A 292 -4.42 8.87 10.07
C GLY A 292 -4.64 9.34 8.64
N ASP A 293 -5.10 8.48 7.73
CA ASP A 293 -5.51 8.81 6.36
C ASP A 293 -6.97 8.44 6.12
N TYR A 294 -7.51 8.95 5.02
CA TYR A 294 -8.79 8.49 4.48
C TYR A 294 -8.56 7.18 3.71
N PRO A 295 -9.46 6.21 3.82
CA PRO A 295 -9.37 4.99 3.00
C PRO A 295 -9.45 5.36 1.51
N PHE A 296 -8.41 5.04 0.76
CA PHE A 296 -8.35 5.31 -0.68
C PHE A 296 -9.14 4.26 -1.46
N VAL A 297 -10.45 4.45 -1.53
CA VAL A 297 -11.38 3.45 -2.08
C VAL A 297 -11.85 3.82 -3.47
N THR A 298 -11.89 2.82 -4.34
CA THR A 298 -12.52 2.87 -5.67
C THR A 298 -13.60 1.80 -5.75
N VAL A 299 -14.71 2.11 -6.40
CA VAL A 299 -15.74 1.14 -6.76
C VAL A 299 -15.95 1.15 -8.26
N THR A 300 -16.23 -0.01 -8.85
CA THR A 300 -16.67 -0.08 -10.25
C THR A 300 -18.11 -0.54 -10.32
N LEU A 301 -18.84 -0.06 -11.31
CA LEU A 301 -20.27 -0.34 -11.53
C LEU A 301 -20.65 -0.17 -13.02
N GLY A 302 -21.87 -0.53 -13.37
CA GLY A 302 -22.48 -0.20 -14.66
C GLY A 302 -22.84 -1.41 -15.51
N LEU A 303 -22.21 -2.56 -15.35
CA LEU A 303 -22.47 -3.74 -16.18
C LEU A 303 -23.60 -4.64 -15.65
N GLY A 304 -24.21 -4.29 -14.52
CA GLY A 304 -25.36 -4.98 -13.99
C GLY A 304 -26.64 -4.54 -14.71
N THR A 305 -27.35 -5.49 -15.35
CA THR A 305 -28.59 -5.23 -16.11
C THR A 305 -29.87 -5.49 -15.31
N GLY A 306 -29.76 -6.22 -14.20
CA GLY A 306 -30.87 -6.49 -13.31
C GLY A 306 -31.43 -5.24 -12.63
N ARG A 307 -32.71 -5.25 -12.28
CA ARG A 307 -33.38 -4.09 -11.70
C ARG A 307 -32.71 -3.55 -10.43
N PHE A 308 -32.17 -4.44 -9.59
CA PHE A 308 -31.49 -4.03 -8.37
C PHE A 308 -30.09 -3.50 -8.64
N GLU A 309 -29.36 -4.08 -9.59
CA GLU A 309 -28.05 -3.61 -10.03
C GLU A 309 -28.14 -2.20 -10.61
N LYS A 310 -29.11 -1.96 -11.49
CA LYS A 310 -29.39 -0.63 -12.04
C LYS A 310 -29.78 0.37 -10.94
N MET A 311 -30.61 -0.03 -10.00
CA MET A 311 -31.02 0.79 -8.86
C MET A 311 -29.81 1.16 -7.99
N ILE A 312 -28.93 0.20 -7.67
CA ILE A 312 -27.72 0.42 -6.85
C ILE A 312 -26.76 1.38 -7.55
N SER A 313 -26.51 1.17 -8.86
CA SER A 313 -25.65 2.05 -9.67
C SER A 313 -26.20 3.48 -9.72
N LYS A 314 -27.48 3.65 -10.02
CA LYS A 314 -28.13 4.98 -10.08
C LYS A 314 -28.16 5.67 -8.71
N SER A 315 -28.39 4.91 -7.64
CA SER A 315 -28.39 5.43 -6.27
C SER A 315 -27.01 6.00 -5.89
N LEU A 316 -25.92 5.25 -6.11
CA LEU A 316 -24.56 5.77 -5.87
C LEU A 316 -24.27 7.05 -6.66
N LEU A 317 -24.55 7.03 -7.96
CA LEU A 317 -24.32 8.20 -8.83
C LEU A 317 -25.12 9.43 -8.36
N LYS A 318 -26.37 9.26 -7.96
CA LYS A 318 -27.23 10.33 -7.45
C LYS A 318 -26.76 10.85 -6.10
N VAL A 319 -26.40 9.97 -5.16
CA VAL A 319 -25.91 10.35 -3.83
C VAL A 319 -24.58 11.12 -3.97
N HIS A 320 -23.67 10.61 -4.78
CA HIS A 320 -22.37 11.27 -5.05
C HIS A 320 -22.57 12.64 -5.71
N MET A 321 -23.41 12.73 -6.75
CA MET A 321 -23.77 13.98 -7.41
C MET A 321 -24.46 14.97 -6.45
N GLY A 322 -25.22 14.48 -5.50
CA GLY A 322 -25.87 15.29 -4.45
C GLY A 322 -24.88 15.91 -3.48
N GLY A 323 -23.75 15.27 -3.27
CA GLY A 323 -22.73 15.67 -2.29
C GLY A 323 -23.19 15.53 -0.83
N GLN A 324 -22.26 15.75 0.10
CA GLN A 324 -22.48 15.63 1.54
C GLN A 324 -22.34 16.97 2.25
N GLY A 325 -23.03 17.14 3.38
CA GLY A 325 -22.98 18.35 4.18
C GLY A 325 -24.34 18.85 4.64
N LYS A 326 -24.34 20.01 5.29
CA LYS A 326 -25.57 20.68 5.73
C LYS A 326 -26.44 21.10 4.54
N ALA A 327 -27.76 21.14 4.72
CA ALA A 327 -28.67 21.65 3.72
C ALA A 327 -28.23 23.04 3.23
N GLY A 328 -28.20 23.23 1.92
CA GLY A 328 -27.70 24.48 1.28
C GLY A 328 -26.17 24.60 1.18
N HIS A 329 -25.41 23.69 1.79
CA HIS A 329 -23.93 23.71 1.82
C HIS A 329 -23.32 22.34 1.50
N LYS A 330 -24.02 21.54 0.70
CA LYS A 330 -23.49 20.23 0.27
C LYS A 330 -22.31 20.41 -0.69
N LYS A 331 -21.29 19.57 -0.53
CA LYS A 331 -20.09 19.54 -1.37
C LYS A 331 -19.86 18.11 -1.89
N PRO A 332 -19.29 17.95 -3.08
CA PRO A 332 -18.81 16.65 -3.54
C PRO A 332 -17.79 16.08 -2.56
N VAL A 333 -17.82 14.79 -2.35
CA VAL A 333 -16.85 14.05 -1.53
C VAL A 333 -15.77 13.42 -2.41
N LEU A 334 -14.63 13.09 -1.83
CA LEU A 334 -13.51 12.54 -2.58
C LEU A 334 -13.67 11.03 -2.82
N PHE A 335 -14.21 10.31 -1.84
CA PHE A 335 -14.34 8.86 -1.87
C PHE A 335 -15.79 8.39 -1.68
N PRO A 336 -16.16 7.25 -2.29
CA PRO A 336 -15.32 6.43 -3.17
C PRO A 336 -15.04 7.14 -4.51
N LYS A 337 -13.88 6.85 -5.11
CA LYS A 337 -13.69 7.11 -6.54
C LYS A 337 -14.54 6.13 -7.31
N ILE A 338 -15.21 6.59 -8.35
CA ILE A 338 -16.16 5.78 -9.11
C ILE A 338 -15.61 5.56 -10.51
N VAL A 339 -15.67 4.32 -10.99
CA VAL A 339 -15.39 3.97 -12.38
C VAL A 339 -16.63 3.33 -12.99
N PHE A 340 -17.13 3.95 -14.06
CA PHE A 340 -18.24 3.42 -14.84
C PHE A 340 -17.71 2.50 -15.94
N LEU A 341 -18.19 1.27 -15.95
CA LEU A 341 -17.86 0.26 -16.94
C LEU A 341 -18.86 0.38 -18.09
N TYR A 342 -18.45 1.01 -19.18
CA TYR A 342 -19.34 1.28 -20.32
C TYR A 342 -19.25 0.15 -21.35
N ASP A 343 -20.40 -0.40 -21.73
CA ASP A 343 -20.56 -1.32 -22.86
C ASP A 343 -21.67 -0.80 -23.78
N GLU A 344 -21.35 -0.53 -25.03
CA GLU A 344 -22.28 0.02 -26.01
C GLU A 344 -23.50 -0.91 -26.23
N GLU A 345 -23.32 -2.23 -26.07
CA GLU A 345 -24.40 -3.20 -26.23
C GLU A 345 -25.52 -3.05 -25.19
N ILE A 346 -25.22 -2.49 -24.01
CA ILE A 346 -26.20 -2.34 -22.92
C ILE A 346 -26.47 -0.89 -22.53
N HIS A 347 -25.60 0.06 -22.91
CA HIS A 347 -25.68 1.48 -22.54
C HIS A 347 -25.98 2.40 -23.72
N GLY A 348 -25.91 1.90 -24.98
CA GLY A 348 -26.19 2.69 -26.18
C GLY A 348 -27.64 3.13 -26.25
N ASP A 349 -27.96 3.96 -27.24
CA ASP A 349 -29.31 4.51 -27.46
C ASP A 349 -30.37 3.40 -27.56
N GLY A 350 -31.42 3.50 -26.77
CA GLY A 350 -32.51 2.53 -26.70
C GLY A 350 -32.16 1.20 -26.02
N LYS A 351 -30.99 1.10 -25.39
CA LYS A 351 -30.58 -0.11 -24.68
C LYS A 351 -31.07 -0.13 -23.23
N GLU A 352 -31.01 -1.31 -22.62
CA GLU A 352 -31.67 -1.56 -21.31
C GLU A 352 -31.05 -0.79 -20.13
N CYS A 353 -29.78 -0.31 -20.23
CA CYS A 353 -29.09 0.46 -19.20
C CYS A 353 -28.75 1.89 -19.66
N GLU A 354 -29.39 2.40 -20.71
CA GLU A 354 -29.22 3.80 -21.16
C GLU A 354 -29.46 4.79 -20.01
N ASP A 355 -30.49 4.58 -19.21
CA ASP A 355 -30.84 5.43 -18.06
C ASP A 355 -29.78 5.44 -16.94
N VAL A 356 -29.01 4.37 -16.80
CA VAL A 356 -27.87 4.29 -15.88
C VAL A 356 -26.71 5.11 -16.45
N PHE A 357 -26.43 4.98 -17.74
CA PHE A 357 -25.41 5.75 -18.45
C PHE A 357 -25.69 7.25 -18.39
N GLU A 358 -26.93 7.70 -18.71
CA GLU A 358 -27.33 9.10 -18.59
C GLU A 358 -27.12 9.65 -17.17
N THR A 359 -27.47 8.86 -16.14
CA THR A 359 -27.21 9.22 -14.73
C THR A 359 -25.71 9.38 -14.46
N GLY A 360 -24.88 8.51 -15.04
CA GLY A 360 -23.42 8.58 -14.97
C GLY A 360 -22.87 9.84 -15.62
N VAL A 361 -23.35 10.19 -16.83
CA VAL A 361 -22.95 11.40 -17.55
C VAL A 361 -23.32 12.66 -16.75
N ALA A 362 -24.55 12.72 -16.22
CA ALA A 362 -24.99 13.83 -15.37
C ALA A 362 -24.12 13.97 -14.11
N CYS A 363 -23.73 12.85 -13.50
CA CYS A 363 -22.83 12.83 -12.36
C CYS A 363 -21.43 13.34 -12.73
N SER A 364 -20.84 12.86 -13.83
CA SER A 364 -19.53 13.31 -14.31
C SER A 364 -19.51 14.81 -14.62
N ALA A 365 -20.56 15.31 -15.24
CA ALA A 365 -20.68 16.73 -15.57
C ALA A 365 -20.65 17.64 -14.31
N LYS A 366 -21.11 17.12 -13.18
CA LYS A 366 -21.19 17.87 -11.92
C LYS A 366 -20.02 17.67 -10.98
N THR A 367 -19.44 16.47 -10.92
CA THR A 367 -18.48 16.07 -9.88
C THR A 367 -17.13 15.63 -10.43
N MET A 368 -16.94 15.52 -11.74
CA MET A 368 -15.80 14.92 -12.42
C MET A 368 -15.71 13.39 -12.25
N TYR A 369 -16.62 12.74 -11.56
CA TYR A 369 -16.78 11.29 -11.44
C TYR A 369 -18.14 10.87 -12.00
N PRO A 370 -18.26 9.65 -12.52
CA PRO A 370 -17.27 8.57 -12.62
C PRO A 370 -16.19 8.82 -13.68
N ASP A 371 -15.01 8.15 -13.51
CA ASP A 371 -14.11 7.86 -14.62
C ASP A 371 -14.76 6.81 -15.53
N TRP A 372 -14.40 6.78 -16.80
CA TRP A 372 -15.02 5.92 -17.80
C TRP A 372 -14.06 4.84 -18.30
N LEU A 373 -14.51 3.57 -18.28
CA LEU A 373 -13.78 2.46 -18.86
C LEU A 373 -14.66 1.74 -19.90
N SER A 374 -14.28 1.83 -21.17
CA SER A 374 -15.02 1.23 -22.27
C SER A 374 -14.73 -0.28 -22.39
N MET A 375 -15.78 -1.07 -22.38
CA MET A 375 -15.76 -2.50 -22.71
C MET A 375 -15.92 -2.77 -24.19
N SER A 376 -16.38 -1.77 -24.97
CA SER A 376 -16.61 -1.86 -26.41
C SER A 376 -15.39 -1.56 -27.26
N GLY A 377 -14.30 -1.05 -26.67
CA GLY A 377 -13.06 -0.69 -27.34
C GLY A 377 -12.26 -1.87 -27.89
N GLN A 378 -11.04 -1.59 -28.37
CA GLN A 378 -10.11 -2.59 -28.91
C GLN A 378 -8.95 -2.93 -27.95
N GLY A 379 -8.93 -2.34 -26.75
CA GLY A 379 -7.87 -2.56 -25.79
C GLY A 379 -7.91 -3.96 -25.15
N TYR A 380 -6.85 -4.29 -24.44
CA TYR A 380 -6.69 -5.55 -23.72
C TYR A 380 -7.89 -5.85 -22.77
N ILE A 381 -8.34 -4.86 -21.98
CA ILE A 381 -9.47 -5.03 -21.06
C ILE A 381 -10.76 -5.36 -21.79
N SER A 382 -11.05 -4.65 -22.89
CA SER A 382 -12.22 -4.90 -23.73
C SER A 382 -12.17 -6.29 -24.37
N SER A 383 -11.01 -6.74 -24.82
CA SER A 383 -10.80 -8.08 -25.39
C SER A 383 -11.06 -9.18 -24.35
N MET A 384 -10.59 -8.98 -23.11
CA MET A 384 -10.84 -9.89 -21.99
C MET A 384 -12.34 -9.95 -21.65
N TYR A 385 -12.98 -8.79 -21.58
CA TYR A 385 -14.43 -8.72 -21.33
C TYR A 385 -15.26 -9.39 -22.44
N LYS A 386 -14.93 -9.15 -23.72
CA LYS A 386 -15.62 -9.80 -24.84
C LYS A 386 -15.54 -11.32 -24.76
N LYS A 387 -14.36 -11.87 -24.40
CA LYS A 387 -14.12 -13.31 -24.31
C LYS A 387 -14.78 -13.94 -23.08
N TYR A 388 -14.63 -13.36 -21.91
CA TYR A 388 -15.00 -13.99 -20.63
C TYR A 388 -16.25 -13.39 -19.97
N LYS A 389 -16.76 -12.26 -20.47
CA LYS A 389 -17.87 -11.48 -19.86
C LYS A 389 -17.60 -11.10 -18.40
N LYS A 390 -16.32 -10.98 -18.04
CA LYS A 390 -15.80 -10.54 -16.75
C LYS A 390 -14.78 -9.43 -16.95
N VAL A 391 -14.65 -8.53 -15.98
CA VAL A 391 -13.79 -7.34 -16.09
C VAL A 391 -12.59 -7.46 -15.17
N ILE A 392 -11.42 -7.12 -15.71
CA ILE A 392 -10.27 -6.74 -14.89
C ILE A 392 -10.47 -5.26 -14.55
N SER A 393 -10.97 -5.00 -13.36
CA SER A 393 -11.21 -3.63 -12.89
C SER A 393 -9.89 -2.86 -12.70
N PRO A 394 -9.89 -1.53 -12.87
CA PRO A 394 -8.72 -0.73 -12.54
C PRO A 394 -8.52 -0.69 -11.03
N MET A 395 -7.26 -0.67 -10.60
CA MET A 395 -6.91 -0.35 -9.23
C MET A 395 -7.14 1.15 -8.93
N GLY A 396 -7.07 1.54 -7.68
CA GLY A 396 -7.27 2.94 -7.26
C GLY A 396 -6.44 3.97 -8.02
N CYS A 397 -5.25 3.60 -8.46
CA CYS A 397 -4.35 4.41 -9.30
C CYS A 397 -4.65 4.33 -10.82
N ARG A 398 -5.70 3.62 -11.24
CA ARG A 398 -6.07 3.31 -12.63
C ARG A 398 -5.10 2.38 -13.36
N ALA A 399 -4.15 1.78 -12.65
CA ALA A 399 -3.35 0.68 -13.20
C ALA A 399 -4.20 -0.59 -13.33
N PHE A 400 -3.91 -1.38 -14.36
CA PHE A 400 -4.53 -2.69 -14.58
C PHE A 400 -3.51 -3.78 -14.27
N LEU A 401 -4.00 -4.86 -13.67
CA LEU A 401 -3.18 -6.05 -13.46
C LEU A 401 -3.05 -6.82 -14.79
N SER A 402 -1.85 -7.31 -15.08
CA SER A 402 -1.63 -8.22 -16.21
C SER A 402 -2.50 -9.49 -16.07
N PRO A 403 -2.85 -10.18 -17.16
CA PRO A 403 -3.54 -11.47 -17.06
C PRO A 403 -2.79 -12.44 -16.17
N TRP A 404 -3.55 -13.25 -15.43
CA TRP A 404 -3.04 -14.40 -14.71
C TRP A 404 -4.10 -15.49 -14.78
N TYR A 405 -3.74 -16.62 -15.32
CA TYR A 405 -4.64 -17.76 -15.51
C TYR A 405 -4.49 -18.75 -14.36
N GLU A 406 -5.60 -19.37 -13.95
CA GLU A 406 -5.64 -20.23 -12.76
C GLU A 406 -4.66 -21.39 -12.84
N ARG A 407 -4.50 -22.00 -14.02
CA ARG A 407 -3.64 -23.16 -14.26
C ARG A 407 -2.31 -22.81 -14.94
N GLY A 408 -2.35 -21.96 -15.95
CA GLY A 408 -1.19 -21.64 -16.77
C GLY A 408 -0.33 -20.46 -16.28
N GLY A 409 -0.83 -19.66 -15.36
CA GLY A 409 -0.11 -18.49 -14.87
C GLY A 409 -0.16 -17.32 -15.86
N MET A 410 0.97 -16.86 -16.36
CA MET A 410 1.06 -15.72 -17.29
C MET A 410 0.42 -16.00 -18.66
N GLU A 411 0.44 -17.24 -19.10
CA GLU A 411 -0.18 -17.72 -20.33
C GLU A 411 -1.21 -18.79 -19.99
N PRO A 412 -2.30 -18.91 -20.75
CA PRO A 412 -3.30 -19.95 -20.49
C PRO A 412 -2.72 -21.34 -20.75
N ALA A 413 -3.01 -22.30 -19.87
CA ALA A 413 -2.61 -23.70 -20.05
C ALA A 413 -3.31 -24.35 -21.26
N ASP A 414 -4.57 -23.97 -21.51
CA ASP A 414 -5.40 -24.35 -22.64
C ASP A 414 -6.53 -23.33 -22.86
N GLU A 415 -7.39 -23.53 -23.85
CA GLU A 415 -8.49 -22.62 -24.20
C GLU A 415 -9.58 -22.49 -23.12
N ASN A 416 -9.64 -23.44 -22.18
CA ASN A 416 -10.59 -23.45 -21.05
C ASN A 416 -9.99 -22.90 -19.78
N ASP A 417 -8.72 -22.45 -19.78
CA ASP A 417 -8.10 -21.82 -18.62
C ASP A 417 -8.65 -20.41 -18.42
N VAL A 418 -9.05 -20.11 -17.20
CA VAL A 418 -9.77 -18.88 -16.87
C VAL A 418 -8.83 -17.90 -16.15
N PRO A 419 -8.82 -16.62 -16.55
CA PRO A 419 -8.07 -15.60 -15.81
C PRO A 419 -8.68 -15.31 -14.45
N VAL A 420 -7.84 -14.97 -13.49
CA VAL A 420 -8.24 -14.46 -12.18
C VAL A 420 -8.55 -12.97 -12.30
N PHE A 421 -9.82 -12.58 -12.16
CA PHE A 421 -10.30 -11.22 -12.37
C PHE A 421 -10.29 -10.38 -11.09
N VAL A 422 -10.48 -10.98 -9.93
CA VAL A 422 -10.62 -10.33 -8.62
C VAL A 422 -9.76 -11.04 -7.58
N GLY A 423 -9.57 -10.41 -6.43
CA GLY A 423 -8.75 -10.98 -5.37
C GLY A 423 -7.25 -10.91 -5.64
N ARG A 424 -6.80 -9.90 -6.40
CA ARG A 424 -5.40 -9.70 -6.75
C ARG A 424 -4.88 -8.36 -6.25
N PHE A 425 -3.56 -8.25 -6.07
CA PHE A 425 -2.94 -7.03 -5.58
C PHE A 425 -1.59 -6.73 -6.24
N ASN A 426 -1.11 -5.52 -6.04
CA ASN A 426 0.18 -5.02 -6.48
C ASN A 426 1.14 -4.92 -5.28
N ILE A 427 2.37 -5.39 -5.44
CA ILE A 427 3.39 -5.36 -4.38
C ILE A 427 4.17 -4.05 -4.34
N GLY A 428 3.97 -3.14 -5.28
CA GLY A 428 4.58 -1.82 -5.30
C GLY A 428 4.87 -1.31 -6.71
N ALA A 429 5.16 -0.02 -6.81
CA ALA A 429 5.48 0.65 -8.07
C ALA A 429 6.86 1.31 -8.00
N VAL A 430 7.59 1.29 -9.11
CA VAL A 430 8.83 2.06 -9.32
C VAL A 430 8.73 2.72 -10.68
N SER A 431 8.90 4.06 -10.74
CA SER A 431 8.85 4.81 -11.99
C SER A 431 10.25 5.04 -12.55
N LEU A 432 10.33 5.02 -13.89
CA LEU A 432 11.49 5.38 -14.70
C LEU A 432 11.31 6.79 -15.27
N HIS A 433 12.38 7.55 -15.33
CA HIS A 433 12.40 8.86 -15.98
C HIS A 433 13.09 8.75 -17.34
N LEU A 434 12.31 8.43 -18.40
CA LEU A 434 12.86 8.19 -19.74
C LEU A 434 13.64 9.37 -20.33
N PRO A 435 13.19 10.63 -20.24
CA PRO A 435 13.97 11.78 -20.71
C PRO A 435 15.37 11.86 -20.07
N MET A 436 15.50 11.58 -18.78
CA MET A 436 16.80 11.57 -18.10
C MET A 436 17.68 10.39 -18.56
N ILE A 437 17.09 9.22 -18.78
CA ILE A 437 17.79 8.05 -19.31
C ILE A 437 18.32 8.35 -20.71
N LEU A 438 17.51 8.96 -21.58
CA LEU A 438 17.93 9.40 -22.90
C LEU A 438 19.05 10.46 -22.82
N ALA A 439 18.91 11.44 -21.94
CA ALA A 439 19.95 12.47 -21.74
C ALA A 439 21.27 11.86 -21.30
N LYS A 440 21.24 10.87 -20.40
CA LYS A 440 22.41 10.12 -19.95
C LYS A 440 23.08 9.36 -21.10
N ALA A 441 22.30 8.60 -21.88
CA ALA A 441 22.80 7.86 -23.03
C ALA A 441 23.53 8.78 -24.04
N ARG A 442 22.95 9.96 -24.34
CA ARG A 442 23.57 10.98 -25.20
C ARG A 442 24.84 11.56 -24.60
N ALA A 443 24.85 11.87 -23.30
CA ALA A 443 26.01 12.45 -22.63
C ALA A 443 27.20 11.48 -22.55
N GLU A 444 26.92 10.20 -22.38
CA GLU A 444 27.92 9.12 -22.29
C GLU A 444 28.23 8.49 -23.66
N ASN A 445 27.57 8.93 -24.72
CA ASN A 445 27.68 8.36 -26.09
C ASN A 445 27.49 6.84 -26.12
N THR A 446 26.46 6.38 -25.36
CA THR A 446 26.07 4.97 -25.26
C THR A 446 24.68 4.75 -25.87
N ASP A 447 24.34 3.50 -26.15
CA ASP A 447 23.01 3.15 -26.66
C ASP A 447 21.93 3.40 -25.60
N PHE A 448 20.78 3.95 -26.03
CA PHE A 448 19.65 4.24 -25.14
C PHE A 448 19.12 2.97 -24.46
N TYR A 449 19.04 1.86 -25.19
CA TYR A 449 18.49 0.62 -24.67
C TYR A 449 19.44 -0.03 -23.65
N GLU A 450 20.76 0.10 -23.80
CA GLU A 450 21.71 -0.36 -22.79
C GLU A 450 21.52 0.39 -21.46
N VAL A 451 21.35 1.71 -21.51
CA VAL A 451 21.09 2.51 -20.30
C VAL A 451 19.73 2.19 -19.72
N LEU A 452 18.71 2.00 -20.56
CA LEU A 452 17.36 1.62 -20.12
C LEU A 452 17.38 0.26 -19.41
N ASP A 453 18.01 -0.76 -20.02
CA ASP A 453 18.10 -2.11 -19.45
C ASP A 453 18.82 -2.12 -18.11
N PHE A 454 19.86 -1.29 -17.93
CA PHE A 454 20.53 -1.14 -16.65
C PHE A 454 19.55 -0.73 -15.53
N TYR A 455 18.68 0.28 -15.78
CA TYR A 455 17.70 0.72 -14.79
C TYR A 455 16.53 -0.25 -14.66
N LEU A 456 16.11 -0.93 -15.71
CA LEU A 456 15.09 -1.97 -15.65
C LEU A 456 15.54 -3.15 -14.78
N GLU A 457 16.80 -3.60 -14.92
CA GLU A 457 17.37 -4.65 -14.05
C GLU A 457 17.47 -4.20 -12.58
N MET A 458 17.80 -2.94 -12.34
CA MET A 458 17.79 -2.37 -10.99
C MET A 458 16.38 -2.43 -10.39
N ILE A 459 15.34 -2.03 -11.14
CA ILE A 459 13.94 -2.08 -10.70
C ILE A 459 13.49 -3.52 -10.49
N ARG A 460 13.85 -4.44 -11.38
CA ARG A 460 13.58 -5.87 -11.22
C ARG A 460 14.16 -6.41 -9.91
N GLY A 461 15.39 -6.03 -9.59
CA GLY A 461 16.04 -6.37 -8.32
C GLY A 461 15.29 -5.85 -7.10
N LEU A 462 14.82 -4.59 -7.14
CA LEU A 462 14.00 -3.97 -6.09
C LEU A 462 12.68 -4.73 -5.88
N HIS A 463 11.97 -5.04 -6.97
CA HIS A 463 10.71 -5.78 -6.90
C HIS A 463 10.90 -7.21 -6.40
N LYS A 464 11.97 -7.90 -6.83
CA LYS A 464 12.29 -9.25 -6.37
C LYS A 464 12.53 -9.29 -4.86
N ARG A 465 13.32 -8.36 -4.32
CA ARG A 465 13.54 -8.27 -2.87
C ARG A 465 12.25 -7.96 -2.10
N THR A 466 11.41 -7.07 -2.64
CA THR A 466 10.08 -6.79 -2.05
C THR A 466 9.22 -8.05 -2.04
N TYR A 467 9.18 -8.80 -3.15
CA TYR A 467 8.46 -10.07 -3.26
C TYR A 467 8.96 -11.10 -2.24
N ASP A 468 10.27 -11.28 -2.14
CA ASP A 468 10.87 -12.23 -1.21
C ASP A 468 10.57 -11.86 0.24
N TYR A 469 10.64 -10.58 0.58
CA TYR A 469 10.36 -10.07 1.92
C TYR A 469 8.87 -10.23 2.31
N LEU A 470 7.95 -9.78 1.44
CA LEU A 470 6.51 -9.92 1.69
C LEU A 470 6.11 -11.39 1.80
N GLY A 471 6.75 -12.29 1.03
CA GLY A 471 6.48 -13.70 1.07
C GLY A 471 6.73 -14.39 2.43
N GLU A 472 7.52 -13.76 3.30
CA GLU A 472 7.79 -14.25 4.66
C GLU A 472 6.76 -13.78 5.70
N MET A 473 5.89 -12.83 5.34
CA MET A 473 4.84 -12.34 6.24
C MET A 473 3.80 -13.41 6.55
N ARG A 474 3.16 -13.30 7.70
CA ARG A 474 2.10 -14.21 8.14
C ARG A 474 0.74 -13.73 7.63
N ALA A 475 -0.17 -14.67 7.36
CA ALA A 475 -1.53 -14.35 6.93
C ALA A 475 -2.32 -13.56 7.97
N SER A 476 -1.98 -13.68 9.25
CA SER A 476 -2.56 -12.89 10.34
C SER A 476 -2.35 -11.38 10.22
N THR A 477 -1.46 -10.90 9.32
CA THR A 477 -1.24 -9.45 9.12
C THR A 477 -2.40 -8.76 8.40
N ASN A 478 -3.18 -9.49 7.61
CA ASN A 478 -4.42 -9.00 6.99
C ASN A 478 -5.41 -10.16 6.82
N PRO A 479 -6.13 -10.57 7.90
CA PRO A 479 -6.95 -11.78 7.89
C PRO A 479 -8.03 -11.79 6.82
N LEU A 480 -8.74 -10.69 6.61
CA LEU A 480 -9.80 -10.61 5.60
C LEU A 480 -9.28 -10.87 4.17
N ALA A 481 -8.07 -10.42 3.88
CA ALA A 481 -7.43 -10.63 2.59
C ALA A 481 -6.87 -12.04 2.43
N TYR A 482 -6.18 -12.56 3.47
CA TYR A 482 -5.37 -13.76 3.37
C TYR A 482 -6.01 -15.01 3.96
N CYS A 483 -6.99 -14.87 4.86
CA CYS A 483 -7.65 -16.00 5.52
C CYS A 483 -9.14 -16.14 5.14
N GLU A 484 -9.85 -15.04 4.89
CA GLU A 484 -11.30 -15.01 4.69
C GLU A 484 -11.72 -14.85 3.21
N GLY A 485 -10.80 -15.09 2.27
CA GLY A 485 -11.12 -15.14 0.84
C GLY A 485 -11.16 -13.80 0.11
N GLY A 486 -10.74 -12.70 0.75
CA GLY A 486 -10.66 -11.39 0.09
C GLY A 486 -9.67 -11.36 -1.08
N PHE A 487 -8.64 -12.24 -1.05
CA PHE A 487 -7.74 -12.48 -2.16
C PHE A 487 -7.86 -13.89 -2.72
N TYR A 488 -7.54 -14.02 -3.99
CA TYR A 488 -7.52 -15.31 -4.68
C TYR A 488 -6.59 -16.31 -3.98
N GLY A 489 -7.14 -17.43 -3.56
CA GLY A 489 -6.44 -18.41 -2.72
C GLY A 489 -6.28 -18.00 -1.25
N GLY A 490 -6.91 -16.91 -0.81
CA GLY A 490 -6.84 -16.33 0.52
C GLY A 490 -7.62 -17.08 1.58
N HIS A 491 -7.37 -18.38 1.74
CA HIS A 491 -7.91 -19.26 2.78
C HIS A 491 -6.78 -19.89 3.59
N LEU A 492 -5.75 -19.10 3.89
CA LEU A 492 -4.60 -19.53 4.68
C LEU A 492 -4.92 -19.53 6.17
N LYS A 493 -4.21 -20.35 6.93
CA LYS A 493 -4.23 -20.23 8.39
C LYS A 493 -3.48 -18.96 8.82
N PRO A 494 -3.87 -18.29 9.91
CA PRO A 494 -3.21 -17.08 10.39
C PRO A 494 -1.68 -17.20 10.56
N SER A 495 -1.18 -18.40 10.87
CA SER A 495 0.26 -18.70 11.02
C SER A 495 1.01 -18.94 9.73
N ASP A 496 0.31 -19.13 8.60
CA ASP A 496 0.94 -19.47 7.33
C ASP A 496 1.61 -18.23 6.71
N LYS A 497 2.64 -18.47 5.89
CA LYS A 497 3.27 -17.41 5.10
C LYS A 497 2.41 -17.08 3.87
N ILE A 498 2.35 -15.79 3.50
CA ILE A 498 1.55 -15.35 2.35
C ILE A 498 2.20 -15.63 0.97
N ARG A 499 3.40 -16.21 0.95
CA ARG A 499 4.15 -16.50 -0.30
C ARG A 499 3.32 -17.20 -1.40
N PRO A 500 2.45 -18.18 -1.10
CA PRO A 500 1.60 -18.79 -2.14
C PRO A 500 0.67 -17.82 -2.85
N LEU A 501 0.21 -16.77 -2.15
CA LEU A 501 -0.71 -15.75 -2.69
C LEU A 501 -0.01 -14.73 -3.59
N LEU A 502 1.33 -14.67 -3.58
CA LEU A 502 2.08 -13.70 -4.38
C LEU A 502 2.21 -14.10 -5.86
N ARG A 503 1.85 -15.32 -6.25
CA ARG A 503 1.98 -15.80 -7.64
C ARG A 503 1.18 -14.96 -8.65
N PRO A 504 -0.13 -14.68 -8.43
CA PRO A 504 -0.93 -13.88 -9.35
C PRO A 504 -0.73 -12.36 -9.18
N MET A 505 0.24 -11.96 -8.37
CA MET A 505 0.45 -10.56 -8.04
C MET A 505 1.36 -9.87 -9.05
N THR A 506 1.26 -8.56 -9.11
CA THR A 506 2.06 -7.74 -10.02
C THR A 506 2.96 -6.78 -9.28
N ALA A 507 4.04 -6.39 -9.94
CA ALA A 507 4.85 -5.23 -9.63
C ALA A 507 4.70 -4.24 -10.79
N SER A 508 4.48 -2.97 -10.49
CA SER A 508 4.21 -1.97 -11.52
C SER A 508 5.44 -1.17 -11.87
N PHE A 509 5.61 -0.93 -13.17
CA PHE A 509 6.49 0.11 -13.68
C PHE A 509 5.68 1.36 -13.95
N GLY A 510 6.16 2.50 -13.44
CA GLY A 510 5.70 3.80 -13.88
C GLY A 510 6.69 4.34 -14.93
N ILE A 511 6.19 5.07 -15.91
CA ILE A 511 7.01 5.71 -16.94
C ILE A 511 6.68 7.20 -16.93
N THR A 512 7.71 8.04 -16.77
CA THR A 512 7.65 9.47 -17.03
C THR A 512 8.29 9.71 -18.40
N ALA A 513 7.49 10.16 -19.34
CA ALA A 513 7.92 10.45 -20.72
C ALA A 513 8.06 11.95 -20.96
#